data_8106864dbcb67111b058d324b2791e67
#
_entry.id   8106864dbcb67111b058d324b2791e67
#
_cell.length_a   1.000
_cell.length_b   1.000
_cell.length_c   1.000
_cell.angle_alpha   90.00
_cell.angle_beta   90.00
_cell.angle_gamma   90.00
#
_symmetry.space_group_name_H-M   'P 1'
#
loop_
_entity.id
_entity.type
_entity.pdbx_description
1 polymer ?
#
loop_
_entity_poly.entity_id
_entity_poly.type
_entity_poly.pdbx_seq_one_letter_code
_entity_poly.pdbx_strand_id
1 'polypeptide(L)'
;MTSRFEPFLGLSAELTAFSHFDLLGTGLAESYLATLDKVVGGEITDALLAAFTALPPPESEARIQAVRTTILGHELLGDVARALIKLWYSGTWFELSSAWTERFGPRPANITFVVSPDAYVEGLLWKAIGAHPAGAKGQGFGSWAFPPKIPAFSPALDFQNLT
;
A
#
# COMPACT_ATOMS: atom_id res chain seq x y z
N MET A 1 13.76 18.92 9.42
CA MET A 1 13.65 17.53 8.90
C MET A 1 12.22 17.34 8.47
N THR A 2 11.98 17.26 7.18
CA THR A 2 10.63 16.98 6.67
C THR A 2 10.26 15.58 7.14
N SER A 3 9.13 15.43 7.82
CA SER A 3 8.67 14.13 8.29
C SER A 3 8.48 13.19 7.09
N ARG A 4 9.06 12.00 7.11
CA ARG A 4 8.91 10.96 6.06
C ARG A 4 7.49 10.40 6.01
N PHE A 5 6.73 10.62 7.06
CA PHE A 5 5.40 10.07 7.23
C PHE A 5 4.40 10.60 6.20
N GLU A 6 4.37 11.92 5.97
CA GLU A 6 3.44 12.50 4.98
C GLU A 6 3.70 12.03 3.54
N PRO A 7 4.95 12.04 3.02
CA PRO A 7 5.25 11.44 1.73
C PRO A 7 4.90 9.95 1.66
N PHE A 8 5.13 9.18 2.74
CA PHE A 8 4.75 7.77 2.80
C PHE A 8 3.24 7.56 2.71
N LEU A 9 2.46 8.36 3.43
CA LEU A 9 1.01 8.29 3.41
C LEU A 9 0.46 8.65 2.02
N GLY A 10 1.02 9.70 1.40
CA GLY A 10 0.67 10.11 0.04
C GLY A 10 0.98 9.04 -1.01
N LEU A 11 2.18 8.45 -0.95
CA LEU A 11 2.57 7.32 -1.79
C LEU A 11 1.62 6.13 -1.60
N SER A 12 1.30 5.80 -0.36
CA SER A 12 0.40 4.69 -0.03
C SER A 12 -1.00 4.90 -0.59
N ALA A 13 -1.54 6.13 -0.50
CA ALA A 13 -2.83 6.48 -1.08
C ALA A 13 -2.82 6.34 -2.61
N GLU A 14 -1.78 6.83 -3.26
CA GLU A 14 -1.59 6.70 -4.71
C GLU A 14 -1.54 5.24 -5.17
N LEU A 15 -0.80 4.39 -4.45
CA LEU A 15 -0.60 3.00 -4.81
C LEU A 15 -1.80 2.10 -4.50
N THR A 16 -2.59 2.42 -3.47
CA THR A 16 -3.69 1.58 -3.01
C THR A 16 -5.06 2.05 -3.47
N ALA A 17 -5.17 3.28 -3.96
CA ALA A 17 -6.42 3.97 -4.27
C ALA A 17 -7.35 4.19 -3.05
N PHE A 18 -6.82 4.06 -1.82
CA PHE A 18 -7.52 4.41 -0.58
C PHE A 18 -7.14 5.83 -0.14
N SER A 19 -8.10 6.54 0.45
CA SER A 19 -7.85 7.90 0.94
C SER A 19 -6.89 7.92 2.13
N HIS A 20 -6.24 9.06 2.39
CA HIS A 20 -5.44 9.25 3.61
C HIS A 20 -6.23 8.94 4.88
N PHE A 21 -7.51 9.32 4.90
CA PHE A 21 -8.40 9.03 6.02
C PHE A 21 -8.56 7.52 6.26
N ASP A 22 -8.75 6.74 5.17
CA ASP A 22 -8.88 5.30 5.26
C ASP A 22 -7.59 4.65 5.77
N LEU A 23 -6.43 5.08 5.25
CA LEU A 23 -5.14 4.55 5.64
C LEU A 23 -4.80 4.88 7.10
N LEU A 24 -5.05 6.11 7.53
CA LEU A 24 -4.88 6.52 8.93
C LEU A 24 -5.83 5.76 9.86
N GLY A 25 -7.06 5.53 9.41
CA GLY A 25 -8.07 4.78 10.15
C GLY A 25 -7.68 3.33 10.46
N THR A 26 -6.73 2.74 9.73
CA THR A 26 -6.19 1.40 10.05
C THR A 26 -5.26 1.41 11.28
N GLY A 27 -4.66 2.54 11.62
CA GLY A 27 -3.63 2.64 12.65
C GLY A 27 -2.28 2.01 12.29
N LEU A 28 -2.07 1.61 11.02
CA LEU A 28 -0.91 0.79 10.61
C LEU A 28 0.18 1.58 9.86
N ALA A 29 -0.06 2.84 9.50
CA ALA A 29 0.83 3.61 8.64
C ALA A 29 2.27 3.70 9.18
N GLU A 30 2.45 4.01 10.47
CA GLU A 30 3.77 4.07 11.10
C GLU A 30 4.46 2.71 11.13
N SER A 31 3.70 1.65 11.44
CA SER A 31 4.21 0.27 11.47
C SER A 31 4.67 -0.18 10.09
N TYR A 32 3.96 0.21 9.03
CA TYR A 32 4.33 -0.14 7.66
C TYR A 32 5.53 0.65 7.14
N LEU A 33 5.65 1.92 7.50
CA LEU A 33 6.87 2.69 7.21
C LEU A 33 8.09 2.08 7.92
N ALA A 34 7.94 1.72 9.20
CA ALA A 34 9.00 1.03 9.95
C ALA A 34 9.33 -0.36 9.37
N THR A 35 8.34 -1.07 8.83
CA THR A 35 8.53 -2.35 8.15
C THR A 35 9.34 -2.18 6.87
N LEU A 36 9.07 -1.16 6.05
CA LEU A 36 9.89 -0.83 4.90
C LEU A 36 11.34 -0.60 5.30
N ASP A 37 11.59 0.30 6.27
CA ASP A 37 12.94 0.60 6.75
C ASP A 37 13.67 -0.63 7.24
N LYS A 38 12.99 -1.49 7.98
CA LYS A 38 13.55 -2.74 8.50
C LYS A 38 13.95 -3.69 7.37
N VAL A 39 13.12 -3.82 6.33
CA VAL A 39 13.29 -4.85 5.30
C VAL A 39 14.19 -4.39 4.18
N VAL A 40 13.92 -3.23 3.58
CA VAL A 40 14.69 -2.76 2.42
C VAL A 40 15.79 -1.76 2.79
N GLY A 41 15.70 -1.17 3.98
CA GLY A 41 16.62 -0.15 4.47
C GLY A 41 16.14 1.28 4.18
N GLY A 42 16.55 2.22 5.06
CA GLY A 42 16.15 3.61 4.97
C GLY A 42 16.50 4.29 3.64
N GLU A 43 17.65 3.94 3.05
CA GLU A 43 18.08 4.53 1.77
C GLU A 43 17.11 4.20 0.62
N ILE A 44 16.65 2.94 0.53
CA ILE A 44 15.69 2.54 -0.52
C ILE A 44 14.31 3.14 -0.23
N THR A 45 13.92 3.18 1.04
CA THR A 45 12.67 3.86 1.44
C THR A 45 12.72 5.33 1.06
N ASP A 46 13.81 6.04 1.35
CA ASP A 46 13.99 7.45 1.01
C ASP A 46 13.98 7.67 -0.51
N ALA A 47 14.63 6.79 -1.27
CA ALA A 47 14.59 6.85 -2.73
C ALA A 47 13.17 6.68 -3.27
N LEU A 48 12.38 5.78 -2.70
CA LEU A 48 10.97 5.57 -3.08
C LEU A 48 10.12 6.81 -2.75
N LEU A 49 10.29 7.40 -1.57
CA LEU A 49 9.58 8.61 -1.15
C LEU A 49 9.99 9.83 -2.00
N ALA A 50 11.28 9.95 -2.35
CA ALA A 50 11.77 11.00 -3.23
C ALA A 50 11.19 10.87 -4.65
N ALA A 51 11.14 9.64 -5.19
CA ALA A 51 10.51 9.39 -6.49
C ALA A 51 9.03 9.79 -6.50
N PHE A 52 8.28 9.49 -5.42
CA PHE A 52 6.90 9.92 -5.27
C PHE A 52 6.77 11.45 -5.19
N THR A 53 7.61 12.11 -4.41
CA THR A 53 7.56 13.58 -4.22
C THR A 53 7.89 14.34 -5.52
N ALA A 54 8.69 13.74 -6.40
CA ALA A 54 9.05 14.29 -7.71
C ALA A 54 7.98 14.07 -8.79
N LEU A 55 6.87 13.36 -8.50
CA LEU A 55 5.80 13.16 -9.47
C LEU A 55 5.10 14.46 -9.86
N PRO A 56 4.54 14.53 -11.07
CA PRO A 56 3.66 15.63 -11.48
C PRO A 56 2.51 15.84 -10.49
N PRO A 57 1.89 17.02 -10.45
CA PRO A 57 0.74 17.31 -9.60
C PRO A 57 -0.37 16.25 -9.72
N PRO A 58 -1.14 15.99 -8.63
CA PRO A 58 -2.17 14.94 -8.61
C PRO A 58 -3.21 15.07 -9.74
N GLU A 59 -3.53 16.30 -10.16
CA GLU A 59 -4.52 16.59 -11.21
C GLU A 59 -3.95 16.47 -12.63
N SER A 60 -2.64 16.19 -12.77
CA SER A 60 -2.00 16.09 -14.07
C SER A 60 -2.26 14.73 -14.72
N GLU A 61 -2.67 14.73 -15.99
CA GLU A 61 -2.77 13.50 -16.79
C GLU A 61 -1.43 12.73 -16.86
N ALA A 62 -0.32 13.46 -16.79
CA ALA A 62 1.01 12.87 -16.78
C ALA A 62 1.31 12.04 -15.51
N ARG A 63 0.57 12.25 -14.41
CA ARG A 63 0.86 11.59 -13.13
C ARG A 63 0.74 10.08 -13.19
N ILE A 64 -0.32 9.56 -13.77
CA ILE A 64 -0.54 8.09 -13.90
C ILE A 64 0.62 7.46 -14.68
N GLN A 65 1.03 8.08 -15.78
CA GLN A 65 2.15 7.59 -16.57
C GLN A 65 3.47 7.69 -15.80
N ALA A 66 3.69 8.77 -15.05
CA ALA A 66 4.86 8.93 -14.21
C ALA A 66 4.92 7.86 -13.10
N VAL A 67 3.83 7.58 -12.39
CA VAL A 67 3.77 6.49 -11.40
C VAL A 67 4.16 5.15 -12.04
N ARG A 68 3.63 4.86 -13.23
CA ARG A 68 3.93 3.61 -13.94
C ARG A 68 5.41 3.50 -14.34
N THR A 69 6.02 4.58 -14.79
CA THR A 69 7.39 4.56 -15.30
C THR A 69 8.44 4.76 -14.21
N THR A 70 8.24 5.75 -13.32
CA THR A 70 9.29 6.14 -12.36
C THR A 70 9.22 5.38 -11.03
N ILE A 71 8.07 4.77 -10.72
CA ILE A 71 7.92 3.95 -9.51
C ILE A 71 7.75 2.48 -9.89
N LEU A 72 6.62 2.11 -10.49
CA LEU A 72 6.29 0.70 -10.75
C LEU A 72 7.17 0.05 -11.81
N GLY A 73 7.67 0.79 -12.78
CA GLY A 73 8.61 0.34 -13.81
C GLY A 73 10.08 0.46 -13.44
N HIS A 74 10.40 1.08 -12.31
CA HIS A 74 11.78 1.25 -11.87
C HIS A 74 12.33 -0.06 -11.32
N GLU A 75 13.52 -0.46 -11.77
CA GLU A 75 14.13 -1.75 -11.44
C GLU A 75 14.27 -2.02 -9.93
N LEU A 76 14.71 -1.01 -9.17
CA LEU A 76 14.86 -1.11 -7.71
C LEU A 76 13.52 -0.94 -6.99
N LEU A 77 12.76 0.09 -7.35
CA LEU A 77 11.61 0.57 -6.57
C LEU A 77 10.32 -0.18 -6.90
N GLY A 78 10.20 -0.73 -8.11
CA GLY A 78 8.94 -1.32 -8.57
C GLY A 78 8.50 -2.52 -7.75
N ASP A 79 9.42 -3.40 -7.40
CA ASP A 79 9.08 -4.56 -6.56
C ASP A 79 8.80 -4.17 -5.12
N VAL A 80 9.52 -3.15 -4.60
CA VAL A 80 9.25 -2.60 -3.26
C VAL A 80 7.86 -1.94 -3.21
N ALA A 81 7.50 -1.16 -4.23
CA ALA A 81 6.17 -0.56 -4.32
C ALA A 81 5.06 -1.62 -4.40
N ARG A 82 5.25 -2.69 -5.18
CA ARG A 82 4.30 -3.81 -5.25
C ARG A 82 4.20 -4.58 -3.92
N ALA A 83 5.32 -4.75 -3.22
CA ALA A 83 5.32 -5.35 -1.89
C ALA A 83 4.57 -4.46 -0.88
N LEU A 84 4.74 -3.12 -0.97
CA LEU A 84 3.98 -2.17 -0.15
C LEU A 84 2.47 -2.23 -0.43
N ILE A 85 2.04 -2.35 -1.68
CA ILE A 85 0.62 -2.55 -2.02
C ILE A 85 0.11 -3.82 -1.33
N LYS A 86 0.80 -4.94 -1.50
CA LYS A 86 0.40 -6.22 -0.87
C LYS A 86 0.35 -6.11 0.65
N LEU A 87 1.32 -5.41 1.25
CA LEU A 87 1.38 -5.16 2.68
C LEU A 87 0.11 -4.44 3.17
N TRP A 88 -0.29 -3.36 2.51
CA TRP A 88 -1.50 -2.64 2.84
C TRP A 88 -2.76 -3.48 2.73
N TYR A 89 -2.87 -4.30 1.68
CA TYR A 89 -4.06 -5.10 1.45
C TYR A 89 -4.17 -6.30 2.39
N SER A 90 -3.05 -6.97 2.70
CA SER A 90 -3.06 -8.26 3.41
C SER A 90 -2.46 -8.24 4.81
N GLY A 91 -1.83 -7.14 5.23
CA GLY A 91 -1.08 -7.07 6.49
C GLY A 91 0.21 -7.91 6.50
N THR A 92 0.60 -8.43 5.32
CA THR A 92 1.73 -9.35 5.17
C THR A 92 2.80 -8.74 4.28
N TRP A 93 4.03 -8.70 4.77
CA TRP A 93 5.17 -8.50 3.91
C TRP A 93 5.46 -9.80 3.15
N PHE A 94 5.48 -9.72 1.85
CA PHE A 94 5.91 -10.83 1.00
C PHE A 94 7.35 -10.60 0.58
N GLU A 95 8.16 -11.62 0.75
CA GLU A 95 9.56 -11.61 0.33
C GLU A 95 9.71 -11.13 -1.11
N LEU A 96 10.65 -10.19 -1.32
CA LEU A 96 11.06 -9.76 -2.65
C LEU A 96 11.81 -10.90 -3.35
N SER A 97 11.74 -10.94 -4.66
CA SER A 97 12.31 -12.04 -5.45
C SER A 97 13.81 -12.21 -5.25
N SER A 98 14.32 -13.44 -5.47
CA SER A 98 15.73 -13.72 -5.48
C SER A 98 16.49 -12.86 -6.50
N ALA A 99 15.90 -12.63 -7.68
CA ALA A 99 16.47 -11.77 -8.71
C ALA A 99 16.67 -10.33 -8.23
N TRP A 100 15.72 -9.81 -7.44
CA TRP A 100 15.86 -8.49 -6.83
C TRP A 100 17.01 -8.49 -5.81
N THR A 101 17.08 -9.50 -4.95
CA THR A 101 18.11 -9.61 -3.91
C THR A 101 19.50 -9.82 -4.51
N GLU A 102 19.61 -10.60 -5.58
CA GLU A 102 20.88 -10.80 -6.32
C GLU A 102 21.38 -9.49 -6.92
N ARG A 103 20.49 -8.65 -7.42
CA ARG A 103 20.85 -7.40 -8.09
C ARG A 103 21.17 -6.26 -7.11
N PHE A 104 20.41 -6.14 -6.02
CA PHE A 104 20.46 -4.99 -5.10
C PHE A 104 21.04 -5.31 -3.73
N GLY A 105 21.50 -6.54 -3.56
CA GLY A 105 22.15 -7.03 -2.35
C GLY A 105 21.20 -7.74 -1.38
N PRO A 106 21.77 -8.59 -0.52
CA PRO A 106 21.02 -9.37 0.44
C PRO A 106 20.37 -8.48 1.50
N ARG A 107 19.14 -8.83 1.87
CA ARG A 107 18.37 -8.18 2.93
C ARG A 107 17.91 -9.26 3.91
N PRO A 108 18.60 -9.46 5.03
CA PRO A 108 18.28 -10.54 5.98
C PRO A 108 16.84 -10.50 6.53
N ALA A 109 16.24 -9.31 6.60
CA ALA A 109 14.86 -9.13 7.02
C ALA A 109 13.82 -9.34 5.90
N ASN A 110 14.27 -9.56 4.65
CA ASN A 110 13.38 -9.81 3.51
C ASN A 110 12.93 -11.26 3.49
N ILE A 111 12.04 -11.59 4.38
CA ILE A 111 11.33 -12.87 4.48
C ILE A 111 9.83 -12.58 4.53
N THR A 112 8.99 -13.53 4.16
CA THR A 112 7.54 -13.37 4.27
C THR A 112 7.09 -13.46 5.72
N PHE A 113 6.36 -12.44 6.23
CA PHE A 113 5.79 -12.44 7.57
C PHE A 113 4.54 -11.53 7.67
N VAL A 114 3.64 -11.86 8.59
CA VAL A 114 2.54 -10.98 9.00
C VAL A 114 3.10 -9.93 9.95
N VAL A 115 2.84 -8.64 9.70
CA VAL A 115 3.43 -7.55 10.48
C VAL A 115 2.92 -7.54 11.92
N SER A 116 1.62 -7.75 12.10
CA SER A 116 0.97 -7.86 13.41
C SER A 116 -0.40 -8.51 13.26
N PRO A 117 -1.02 -8.99 14.36
CA PRO A 117 -2.41 -9.43 14.33
C PRO A 117 -3.36 -8.34 13.81
N ASP A 118 -3.15 -7.08 14.21
CA ASP A 118 -3.95 -5.94 13.77
C ASP A 118 -3.79 -5.69 12.27
N ALA A 119 -2.60 -5.94 11.71
CA ALA A 119 -2.35 -5.80 10.28
C ALA A 119 -3.22 -6.76 9.43
N TYR A 120 -3.47 -7.97 9.93
CA TYR A 120 -4.43 -8.88 9.32
C TYR A 120 -5.87 -8.36 9.40
N VAL A 121 -6.26 -7.89 10.60
CA VAL A 121 -7.62 -7.44 10.89
C VAL A 121 -7.99 -6.17 10.12
N GLU A 122 -7.05 -5.22 10.02
CA GLU A 122 -7.23 -3.91 9.38
C GLU A 122 -6.77 -3.88 7.92
N GLY A 123 -6.37 -5.02 7.35
CA GLY A 123 -5.96 -5.11 5.95
C GLY A 123 -7.03 -4.55 5.00
N LEU A 124 -6.61 -3.74 4.05
CA LEU A 124 -7.53 -3.07 3.11
C LEU A 124 -8.31 -4.05 2.24
N LEU A 125 -7.83 -5.28 2.11
CA LEU A 125 -8.50 -6.33 1.34
C LEU A 125 -9.96 -6.52 1.80
N TRP A 126 -10.18 -6.55 3.11
CA TRP A 126 -11.52 -6.77 3.66
C TRP A 126 -12.49 -5.68 3.24
N LYS A 127 -12.03 -4.43 3.30
CA LYS A 127 -12.81 -3.27 2.87
C LYS A 127 -13.02 -3.28 1.34
N ALA A 128 -11.99 -3.62 0.58
CA ALA A 128 -12.04 -3.63 -0.88
C ALA A 128 -13.03 -4.66 -1.44
N ILE A 129 -13.17 -5.82 -0.79
CA ILE A 129 -14.10 -6.89 -1.23
C ILE A 129 -15.43 -6.87 -0.47
N GLY A 130 -15.65 -5.90 0.42
CA GLY A 130 -16.86 -5.83 1.24
C GLY A 130 -17.05 -7.00 2.22
N ALA A 131 -15.94 -7.60 2.66
CA ALA A 131 -15.91 -8.74 3.59
C ALA A 131 -15.37 -8.34 4.96
N HIS A 132 -15.25 -9.31 5.84
CA HIS A 132 -14.73 -9.17 7.21
C HIS A 132 -13.62 -10.17 7.44
N PRO A 133 -12.59 -9.80 8.24
CA PRO A 133 -11.54 -10.72 8.63
C PRO A 133 -12.14 -11.89 9.42
N ALA A 134 -11.86 -13.11 8.98
CA ALA A 134 -12.38 -14.31 9.63
C ALA A 134 -11.91 -14.37 11.08
N GLY A 135 -12.87 -14.53 12.00
CA GLY A 135 -12.63 -14.67 13.42
C GLY A 135 -12.23 -13.41 14.19
N ALA A 136 -12.17 -12.22 13.53
CA ALA A 136 -11.65 -11.02 14.16
C ALA A 136 -12.65 -9.87 14.32
N LYS A 137 -13.42 -9.56 13.31
CA LYS A 137 -14.45 -8.50 13.37
C LYS A 137 -15.83 -9.11 13.15
N GLY A 138 -16.71 -8.95 14.12
CA GLY A 138 -18.13 -9.27 13.98
C GLY A 138 -18.90 -8.03 13.58
N GLN A 139 -19.92 -8.18 12.74
CA GLN A 139 -20.88 -7.10 12.43
C GLN A 139 -21.99 -6.98 13.47
N GLY A 140 -21.84 -7.62 14.61
CA GLY A 140 -22.88 -7.76 15.60
C GLY A 140 -23.74 -9.01 15.41
N PHE A 141 -24.73 -9.19 16.29
CA PHE A 141 -25.60 -10.35 16.30
C PHE A 141 -26.36 -10.49 14.97
N GLY A 142 -26.28 -11.66 14.36
CA GLY A 142 -27.00 -11.99 13.12
C GLY A 142 -26.39 -11.41 11.83
N SER A 143 -25.18 -10.86 11.87
CA SER A 143 -24.55 -10.23 10.70
C SER A 143 -24.33 -11.17 9.51
N TRP A 144 -24.18 -12.46 9.73
CA TRP A 144 -24.10 -13.46 8.66
C TRP A 144 -25.45 -13.78 7.96
N ALA A 145 -26.55 -13.25 8.49
CA ALA A 145 -27.86 -13.37 7.83
C ALA A 145 -28.04 -12.36 6.67
N PHE A 146 -27.11 -11.41 6.53
CA PHE A 146 -27.17 -10.38 5.50
C PHE A 146 -25.88 -10.39 4.68
N PRO A 147 -25.98 -10.19 3.35
CA PRO A 147 -24.80 -10.02 2.52
C PRO A 147 -24.02 -8.78 2.98
N PRO A 148 -22.68 -8.78 2.84
CA PRO A 148 -21.85 -7.62 3.17
C PRO A 148 -22.29 -6.42 2.34
N LYS A 149 -22.39 -5.24 2.99
CA LYS A 149 -22.62 -3.98 2.29
C LYS A 149 -21.31 -3.55 1.63
N ILE A 150 -21.15 -3.90 0.38
CA ILE A 150 -20.01 -3.45 -0.41
C ILE A 150 -20.15 -1.94 -0.61
N PRO A 151 -19.19 -1.12 -0.14
CA PRO A 151 -19.21 0.32 -0.43
C PRO A 151 -19.30 0.52 -1.95
N ALA A 152 -20.15 1.46 -2.38
CA ALA A 152 -20.17 1.83 -3.77
C ALA A 152 -18.76 2.29 -4.17
N PHE A 153 -18.19 1.64 -5.19
CA PHE A 153 -16.96 2.10 -5.80
C PHE A 153 -17.26 3.47 -6.38
N SER A 154 -16.76 4.52 -5.75
CA SER A 154 -16.79 5.86 -6.31
C SER A 154 -15.52 5.98 -7.15
N PRO A 155 -15.59 5.83 -8.47
CA PRO A 155 -14.42 6.09 -9.30
C PRO A 155 -14.09 7.56 -9.13
N ALA A 156 -12.97 7.85 -8.53
CA ALA A 156 -12.43 9.22 -8.47
C ALA A 156 -12.01 9.73 -9.86
N LEU A 157 -12.24 8.93 -10.89
CA LEU A 157 -12.01 9.26 -12.30
C LEU A 157 -13.25 8.84 -13.10
N ASP A 158 -14.01 9.82 -13.49
CA ASP A 158 -15.13 9.67 -14.44
C ASP A 158 -14.54 9.36 -15.83
N PHE A 159 -14.43 8.07 -16.18
CA PHE A 159 -13.95 7.65 -17.51
C PHE A 159 -14.94 7.93 -18.65
N GLN A 160 -16.03 8.65 -18.41
CA GLN A 160 -17.07 8.91 -19.39
C GLN A 160 -16.79 10.12 -20.32
N ASN A 161 -15.68 10.80 -20.17
CA ASN A 161 -15.31 11.93 -21.03
C ASN A 161 -14.15 11.65 -21.99
N LEU A 162 -13.91 10.39 -22.36
CA LEU A 162 -12.98 10.00 -23.43
C LEU A 162 -13.77 9.48 -24.65
N THR A 163 -14.52 10.37 -25.29
CA THR A 163 -14.98 10.21 -26.67
C THR A 163 -14.57 11.42 -27.48
#